data_3be6e0a306e2736114bbb5495356abe0
#
_entry.id   3be6e0a306e2736114bbb5495356abe0
#
_cell.length_a   1.000
_cell.length_b   1.000
_cell.length_c   1.000
_cell.angle_alpha   90.00
_cell.angle_beta   90.00
_cell.angle_gamma   90.00
#
_symmetry.space_group_name_H-M   'P 1'
#
loop_
_entity.id
_entity.type
_entity.pdbx_description
1 polymer ?
#
loop_
_entity_poly.entity_id
_entity_poly.type
_entity_poly.pdbx_seq_one_letter_code
_entity_poly.pdbx_strand_id
1 'polypeptide(L)'
;KGYFYTFQIEKDGNWLDETPGIWAKAVGVNGCRGAVIDWNETNPEGWESDRAPELKMYSDIILYELHHRDFSIDPNSGIENKGKFLALTETGTKSVEGEATGLDHLKELGVTHIHILPSFDFATVDETKLEENNYNWGYDPKNYNVPDGSYSSNPSDPVIRIREFKKMVQSLHQNGFRIVLDVVYNHTASTKYSNFNLTV
;
A
#
# COMPACT_ATOMS: atom_id res chain seq x y z
N LYS A 1 -11.94 0.66 -19.72
CA LYS A 1 -11.90 1.45 -18.51
C LYS A 1 -13.15 1.21 -17.67
N GLY A 2 -13.00 0.98 -16.34
CA GLY A 2 -14.11 0.69 -15.44
C GLY A 2 -14.66 -0.75 -15.53
N TYR A 3 -13.97 -1.64 -16.24
CA TYR A 3 -14.32 -3.06 -16.28
C TYR A 3 -13.44 -3.83 -15.30
N PHE A 4 -14.04 -4.85 -14.69
CA PHE A 4 -13.34 -5.85 -13.89
C PHE A 4 -13.36 -7.18 -14.64
N TYR A 5 -12.34 -8.00 -14.40
CA TYR A 5 -12.21 -9.31 -15.02
C TYR A 5 -11.74 -10.36 -14.01
N THR A 6 -12.08 -11.59 -14.31
CA THR A 6 -11.54 -12.79 -13.67
C THR A 6 -11.18 -13.81 -14.75
N PHE A 7 -10.35 -14.76 -14.38
CA PHE A 7 -10.07 -15.97 -15.14
C PHE A 7 -10.59 -17.16 -14.37
N GLN A 8 -11.01 -18.18 -15.08
CA GLN A 8 -11.21 -19.54 -14.55
C GLN A 8 -10.43 -20.53 -15.40
N ILE A 9 -9.87 -21.53 -14.77
CA ILE A 9 -9.11 -22.61 -15.43
C ILE A 9 -9.82 -23.91 -15.16
N GLU A 10 -10.00 -24.72 -16.20
CA GLU A 10 -10.45 -26.12 -16.09
C GLU A 10 -9.22 -27.02 -15.95
N LYS A 11 -9.22 -27.82 -14.90
CA LYS A 11 -8.17 -28.81 -14.63
C LYS A 11 -8.81 -30.17 -14.33
N ASP A 12 -8.46 -31.18 -15.09
CA ASP A 12 -8.98 -32.56 -14.95
C ASP A 12 -10.53 -32.63 -14.93
N GLY A 13 -11.17 -31.84 -15.81
CA GLY A 13 -12.63 -31.77 -15.92
C GLY A 13 -13.33 -30.96 -14.83
N ASN A 14 -12.60 -30.26 -13.96
CA ASN A 14 -13.16 -29.42 -12.92
C ASN A 14 -12.74 -27.95 -13.11
N TRP A 15 -13.71 -27.04 -13.02
CA TRP A 15 -13.43 -25.60 -12.99
C TRP A 15 -12.89 -25.20 -11.62
N LEU A 16 -11.74 -24.56 -11.61
CA LEU A 16 -11.17 -23.94 -10.40
C LEU A 16 -11.92 -22.65 -10.06
N ASP A 17 -11.68 -22.11 -8.87
CA ASP A 17 -12.27 -20.84 -8.46
C ASP A 17 -11.78 -19.67 -9.34
N GLU A 18 -12.58 -18.60 -9.39
CA GLU A 18 -12.22 -17.38 -10.11
C GLU A 18 -11.01 -16.68 -9.48
N THR A 19 -10.15 -16.11 -10.34
CA THR A 19 -8.95 -15.41 -9.92
C THR A 19 -8.68 -14.20 -10.83
N PRO A 20 -8.14 -13.08 -10.33
CA PRO A 20 -7.65 -11.99 -11.19
C PRO A 20 -6.40 -12.40 -12.01
N GLY A 21 -5.81 -13.57 -11.70
CA GLY A 21 -4.54 -14.01 -12.24
C GLY A 21 -3.34 -13.39 -11.54
N ILE A 22 -2.15 -13.99 -11.75
CA ILE A 22 -0.91 -13.57 -11.08
C ILE A 22 -0.31 -12.26 -11.63
N TRP A 23 -0.79 -11.78 -12.76
CA TRP A 23 -0.29 -10.58 -13.44
C TRP A 23 -1.20 -9.36 -13.28
N ALA A 24 -2.27 -9.44 -12.47
CA ALA A 24 -3.10 -8.29 -12.18
C ALA A 24 -2.28 -7.19 -11.49
N LYS A 25 -2.27 -5.99 -12.06
CA LYS A 25 -1.56 -4.81 -11.51
C LYS A 25 -2.50 -3.78 -10.90
N ALA A 26 -3.79 -3.95 -11.11
CA ALA A 26 -4.86 -3.18 -10.50
C ALA A 26 -6.00 -4.15 -10.16
N VAL A 27 -6.53 -4.06 -8.96
CA VAL A 27 -7.60 -4.94 -8.49
C VAL A 27 -8.72 -4.13 -7.84
N GLY A 28 -9.92 -4.69 -7.83
CA GLY A 28 -11.04 -4.16 -7.07
C GLY A 28 -10.96 -4.53 -5.59
N VAL A 29 -12.02 -4.19 -4.86
CA VAL A 29 -12.16 -4.44 -3.43
C VAL A 29 -11.87 -5.91 -3.07
N ASN A 30 -11.18 -6.11 -1.96
CA ASN A 30 -10.71 -7.43 -1.48
C ASN A 30 -9.80 -8.17 -2.47
N GLY A 31 -9.27 -7.51 -3.49
CA GLY A 31 -8.34 -8.12 -4.45
C GLY A 31 -8.92 -9.28 -5.28
N CYS A 32 -10.25 -9.45 -5.36
CA CYS A 32 -10.87 -10.62 -5.98
C CYS A 32 -10.98 -10.56 -7.50
N ARG A 33 -10.92 -9.36 -8.09
CA ARG A 33 -11.04 -9.14 -9.54
C ARG A 33 -9.97 -8.20 -10.03
N GLY A 34 -9.35 -8.51 -11.17
CA GLY A 34 -8.49 -7.58 -11.88
C GLY A 34 -9.29 -6.41 -12.46
N ALA A 35 -8.67 -5.25 -12.59
CA ALA A 35 -9.32 -4.04 -13.10
C ALA A 35 -8.62 -3.54 -14.36
N VAL A 36 -9.43 -3.10 -15.34
CA VAL A 36 -8.96 -2.41 -16.55
C VAL A 36 -9.02 -0.92 -16.30
N ILE A 37 -7.86 -0.29 -16.13
CA ILE A 37 -7.73 1.13 -15.80
C ILE A 37 -6.91 1.90 -16.83
N ASP A 38 -7.04 3.20 -16.82
CA ASP A 38 -6.12 4.12 -17.48
C ASP A 38 -4.98 4.47 -16.50
N TRP A 39 -3.75 4.05 -16.81
CA TRP A 39 -2.60 4.27 -15.94
C TRP A 39 -2.25 5.75 -15.75
N ASN A 40 -2.57 6.60 -16.71
CA ASN A 40 -2.33 8.03 -16.59
C ASN A 40 -3.15 8.65 -15.45
N GLU A 41 -4.34 8.11 -15.18
CA GLU A 41 -5.19 8.55 -14.08
C GLU A 41 -4.64 8.18 -12.69
N THR A 42 -3.68 7.26 -12.63
CA THR A 42 -3.03 6.89 -11.37
C THR A 42 -1.89 7.82 -10.96
N ASN A 43 -1.46 8.72 -11.84
CA ASN A 43 -0.36 9.64 -11.57
C ASN A 43 -0.87 10.86 -10.80
N PRO A 44 -0.32 11.18 -9.61
CA PRO A 44 -0.52 12.48 -9.00
C PRO A 44 0.17 13.57 -9.83
N GLU A 45 -0.20 14.82 -9.60
CA GLU A 45 0.44 15.96 -10.24
C GLU A 45 1.96 15.98 -9.95
N GLY A 46 2.76 16.18 -10.99
CA GLY A 46 4.23 16.21 -10.88
C GLY A 46 4.90 14.83 -10.76
N TRP A 47 4.17 13.71 -10.87
CA TRP A 47 4.72 12.36 -10.74
C TRP A 47 5.89 12.08 -11.69
N GLU A 48 5.82 12.57 -12.94
CA GLU A 48 6.84 12.33 -13.97
C GLU A 48 8.20 12.95 -13.61
N SER A 49 8.18 13.99 -12.75
CA SER A 49 9.38 14.68 -12.26
C SER A 49 9.82 14.22 -10.88
N ASP A 50 9.09 13.31 -10.25
CA ASP A 50 9.44 12.79 -8.91
C ASP A 50 10.80 12.10 -8.92
N ARG A 51 11.62 12.39 -7.93
CA ARG A 51 12.94 11.77 -7.75
C ARG A 51 13.19 11.53 -6.27
N ALA A 52 13.71 10.35 -5.95
CA ALA A 52 14.20 10.06 -4.61
C ALA A 52 15.37 10.96 -4.26
N PRO A 53 15.50 11.42 -3.00
CA PRO A 53 16.68 12.15 -2.52
C PRO A 53 17.98 11.43 -2.87
N GLU A 54 19.07 12.17 -3.10
CA GLU A 54 20.38 11.58 -3.38
C GLU A 54 20.91 10.82 -2.15
N LEU A 55 21.46 9.64 -2.37
CA LEU A 55 22.20 8.88 -1.37
C LEU A 55 23.69 8.94 -1.73
N LYS A 56 24.49 9.64 -0.92
CA LYS A 56 25.93 9.80 -1.15
C LYS A 56 26.72 8.57 -0.71
N MET A 57 26.44 8.06 0.49
CA MET A 57 27.10 6.88 1.04
C MET A 57 26.10 5.98 1.76
N TYR A 58 26.30 4.69 1.70
CA TYR A 58 25.44 3.72 2.43
C TYR A 58 25.50 3.90 3.95
N SER A 59 26.62 4.42 4.47
CA SER A 59 26.76 4.74 5.90
C SER A 59 25.86 5.89 6.37
N ASP A 60 25.28 6.66 5.45
CA ASP A 60 24.41 7.79 5.77
C ASP A 60 22.94 7.34 5.99
N ILE A 61 22.67 6.03 5.84
CA ILE A 61 21.34 5.47 6.02
C ILE A 61 20.97 5.43 7.49
N ILE A 62 19.91 6.16 7.85
CA ILE A 62 19.20 6.04 9.12
C ILE A 62 17.80 5.57 8.77
N LEU A 63 17.52 4.31 9.09
CA LEU A 63 16.29 3.62 8.69
C LEU A 63 15.28 3.61 9.83
N TYR A 64 14.04 3.96 9.52
CA TYR A 64 12.90 3.87 10.42
C TYR A 64 11.86 2.93 9.82
N GLU A 65 11.54 1.85 10.53
CA GLU A 65 10.50 0.92 10.13
C GLU A 65 9.13 1.38 10.67
N LEU A 66 8.12 1.37 9.82
CA LEU A 66 6.76 1.70 10.23
C LEU A 66 5.71 0.83 9.54
N HIS A 67 4.57 0.68 10.21
CA HIS A 67 3.34 0.14 9.66
C HIS A 67 2.35 1.27 9.36
N HIS A 68 1.71 1.27 8.18
CA HIS A 68 0.81 2.36 7.76
C HIS A 68 -0.24 2.74 8.80
N ARG A 69 -0.91 1.72 9.35
CA ARG A 69 -1.97 1.94 10.32
C ARG A 69 -1.40 2.45 11.64
N ASP A 70 -0.42 1.75 12.20
CA ASP A 70 0.08 2.04 13.54
C ASP A 70 0.77 3.39 13.63
N PHE A 71 1.39 3.84 12.56
CA PHE A 71 2.05 5.14 12.49
C PHE A 71 1.10 6.32 12.73
N SER A 72 -0.18 6.18 12.41
CA SER A 72 -1.11 7.31 12.38
C SER A 72 -2.44 7.08 13.10
N ILE A 73 -2.75 5.84 13.53
CA ILE A 73 -4.10 5.47 14.01
C ILE A 73 -4.47 6.09 15.37
N ASP A 74 -3.49 6.47 16.18
CA ASP A 74 -3.74 7.07 17.48
C ASP A 74 -4.64 8.32 17.34
N PRO A 75 -5.73 8.43 18.10
CA PRO A 75 -6.62 9.61 18.08
C PRO A 75 -5.87 10.93 18.30
N ASN A 76 -4.80 10.90 19.09
CA ASN A 76 -4.02 12.07 19.48
C ASN A 76 -2.86 12.36 18.52
N SER A 77 -2.72 11.60 17.41
CA SER A 77 -1.62 11.81 16.44
C SER A 77 -1.68 13.15 15.71
N GLY A 78 -2.83 13.83 15.73
CA GLY A 78 -3.05 15.05 14.93
C GLY A 78 -3.13 14.79 13.42
N ILE A 79 -2.96 13.56 12.98
CA ILE A 79 -3.08 13.14 11.59
C ILE A 79 -4.55 12.97 11.22
N GLU A 80 -4.97 13.46 10.07
CA GLU A 80 -6.34 13.40 9.60
C GLU A 80 -6.65 12.06 8.91
N ASN A 81 -5.79 11.63 7.97
CA ASN A 81 -5.95 10.39 7.21
C ASN A 81 -5.40 9.16 7.95
N LYS A 82 -5.95 8.87 9.14
CA LYS A 82 -5.48 7.81 10.04
C LYS A 82 -5.47 6.43 9.38
N GLY A 83 -4.34 5.74 9.45
CA GLY A 83 -4.16 4.39 8.94
C GLY A 83 -4.14 4.28 7.41
N LYS A 84 -3.97 5.39 6.68
CA LYS A 84 -4.04 5.45 5.22
C LYS A 84 -2.71 5.84 4.59
N PHE A 85 -2.52 5.54 3.29
CA PHE A 85 -1.39 6.06 2.52
C PHE A 85 -1.23 7.56 2.67
N LEU A 86 -2.35 8.28 2.67
CA LEU A 86 -2.35 9.74 2.76
C LEU A 86 -1.88 10.28 4.11
N ALA A 87 -1.84 9.48 5.18
CA ALA A 87 -1.22 9.89 6.44
C ALA A 87 0.24 10.32 6.28
N LEU A 88 0.95 9.67 5.34
CA LEU A 88 2.35 9.97 4.99
C LEU A 88 2.48 11.11 3.95
N THR A 89 1.44 11.90 3.78
CA THR A 89 1.45 13.15 2.99
C THR A 89 1.21 14.39 3.86
N GLU A 90 0.86 14.20 5.13
CA GLU A 90 0.54 15.28 6.04
C GLU A 90 1.79 15.82 6.75
N THR A 91 1.90 17.14 6.80
CA THR A 91 2.97 17.86 7.51
C THR A 91 2.35 18.85 8.50
N GLY A 92 3.12 19.31 9.49
CA GLY A 92 2.65 20.23 10.52
C GLY A 92 1.75 19.56 11.56
N THR A 93 1.65 18.23 11.58
CA THR A 93 0.84 17.48 12.53
C THR A 93 1.45 17.48 13.93
N LYS A 94 0.61 17.54 14.94
CA LYS A 94 1.03 17.62 16.35
C LYS A 94 0.14 16.77 17.24
N SER A 95 0.73 16.26 18.31
CA SER A 95 -0.02 15.65 19.42
C SER A 95 -0.86 16.68 20.18
N VAL A 96 -1.69 16.20 21.07
CA VAL A 96 -2.47 17.09 21.97
C VAL A 96 -1.58 17.92 22.91
N GLU A 97 -0.37 17.46 23.18
CA GLU A 97 0.65 18.16 23.98
C GLU A 97 1.46 19.16 23.14
N GLY A 98 1.26 19.19 21.81
CA GLY A 98 1.92 20.11 20.90
C GLY A 98 3.22 19.60 20.30
N GLU A 99 3.63 18.35 20.60
CA GLU A 99 4.82 17.72 20.04
C GLU A 99 4.60 17.34 18.57
N ALA A 100 5.65 17.42 17.77
CA ALA A 100 5.60 17.02 16.35
C ALA A 100 5.26 15.53 16.22
N THR A 101 4.37 15.22 15.29
CA THR A 101 3.99 13.85 14.92
C THR A 101 4.20 13.62 13.43
N GLY A 102 3.93 12.42 12.93
CA GLY A 102 3.98 12.12 11.50
C GLY A 102 5.35 12.40 10.88
N LEU A 103 5.34 12.99 9.70
CA LEU A 103 6.57 13.26 8.94
C LEU A 103 7.52 14.23 9.63
N ASP A 104 6.98 15.21 10.35
CA ASP A 104 7.82 16.21 11.02
C ASP A 104 8.58 15.60 12.20
N HIS A 105 7.97 14.66 12.93
CA HIS A 105 8.67 13.88 13.94
C HIS A 105 9.83 13.05 13.33
N LEU A 106 9.61 12.41 12.19
CA LEU A 106 10.66 11.65 11.50
C LEU A 106 11.83 12.54 11.04
N LYS A 107 11.54 13.79 10.63
CA LYS A 107 12.59 14.78 10.31
C LYS A 107 13.39 15.18 11.55
N GLU A 108 12.72 15.41 12.69
CA GLU A 108 13.39 15.74 13.96
C GLU A 108 14.31 14.62 14.43
N LEU A 109 13.92 13.35 14.19
CA LEU A 109 14.77 12.18 14.47
C LEU A 109 15.97 12.05 13.53
N GLY A 110 16.01 12.79 12.42
CA GLY A 110 17.08 12.71 11.43
C GLY A 110 17.04 11.44 10.57
N VAL A 111 15.87 10.81 10.43
CA VAL A 111 15.65 9.64 9.59
C VAL A 111 15.87 10.00 8.11
N THR A 112 16.49 9.12 7.36
CA THR A 112 16.74 9.29 5.92
C THR A 112 15.97 8.29 5.05
N HIS A 113 15.63 7.14 5.61
CA HIS A 113 14.93 6.05 4.91
C HIS A 113 13.74 5.58 5.73
N ILE A 114 12.59 5.50 5.08
CA ILE A 114 11.38 4.93 5.65
C ILE A 114 11.22 3.51 5.11
N HIS A 115 11.31 2.54 5.99
CA HIS A 115 11.02 1.13 5.69
C HIS A 115 9.56 0.86 6.04
N ILE A 116 8.75 0.64 5.03
CA ILE A 116 7.30 0.46 5.21
C ILE A 116 7.00 -1.03 5.17
N LEU A 117 6.36 -1.55 6.23
CA LEU A 117 5.82 -2.90 6.29
C LEU A 117 4.90 -3.16 5.08
N PRO A 118 4.57 -4.43 4.74
CA PRO A 118 3.96 -4.74 3.47
C PRO A 118 2.79 -3.85 3.10
N SER A 119 2.94 -3.17 1.96
CA SER A 119 1.98 -2.19 1.42
C SER A 119 1.14 -2.77 0.29
N PHE A 120 1.46 -3.99 -0.14
CA PHE A 120 0.77 -4.66 -1.23
C PHE A 120 -0.31 -5.59 -0.72
N ASP A 121 -1.30 -5.82 -1.58
CA ASP A 121 -2.57 -6.48 -1.33
C ASP A 121 -2.41 -7.83 -0.60
N PHE A 122 -2.97 -7.92 0.58
CA PHE A 122 -2.96 -9.08 1.47
C PHE A 122 -4.39 -9.62 1.70
N ALA A 123 -4.52 -10.84 2.24
CA ALA A 123 -5.75 -11.61 2.14
C ALA A 123 -6.76 -11.40 3.27
N THR A 124 -6.30 -11.14 4.51
CA THR A 124 -7.14 -11.32 5.70
C THR A 124 -7.77 -10.04 6.26
N VAL A 125 -7.80 -8.96 5.51
CA VAL A 125 -8.60 -7.77 5.82
C VAL A 125 -9.77 -7.66 4.85
N ASP A 126 -10.98 -7.53 5.37
CA ASP A 126 -12.15 -7.22 4.56
C ASP A 126 -12.21 -5.70 4.30
N GLU A 127 -11.84 -5.30 3.10
CA GLU A 127 -11.83 -3.90 2.68
C GLU A 127 -13.22 -3.25 2.65
N THR A 128 -14.30 -4.04 2.77
CA THR A 128 -15.68 -3.53 2.86
C THR A 128 -16.09 -3.17 4.28
N LYS A 129 -15.25 -3.48 5.28
CA LYS A 129 -15.52 -3.33 6.71
C LYS A 129 -14.34 -2.70 7.46
N LEU A 130 -13.80 -1.63 6.93
CA LEU A 130 -12.60 -0.99 7.47
C LEU A 130 -12.83 -0.28 8.82
N GLU A 131 -14.08 -0.05 9.20
CA GLU A 131 -14.48 0.43 10.54
C GLU A 131 -14.33 -0.65 11.62
N GLU A 132 -14.37 -1.93 11.25
CA GLU A 132 -14.00 -3.02 12.12
C GLU A 132 -12.48 -2.98 12.32
N ASN A 133 -12.01 -3.09 13.56
CA ASN A 133 -10.58 -2.96 13.89
C ASN A 133 -9.75 -4.15 13.35
N ASN A 134 -9.68 -4.27 12.03
CA ASN A 134 -8.99 -5.33 11.31
C ASN A 134 -7.50 -4.99 11.19
N TYR A 135 -6.67 -5.57 12.05
CA TYR A 135 -5.23 -5.40 12.03
C TYR A 135 -4.55 -6.54 11.26
N ASN A 136 -3.66 -6.18 10.35
CA ASN A 136 -2.82 -7.14 9.63
C ASN A 136 -1.44 -6.51 9.37
N TRP A 137 -0.39 -7.27 9.58
CA TRP A 137 0.97 -6.85 9.25
C TRP A 137 1.28 -6.89 7.75
N GLY A 138 0.43 -7.53 6.94
CA GLY A 138 0.57 -7.62 5.48
C GLY A 138 1.41 -8.81 5.00
N TYR A 139 1.75 -9.77 5.86
CA TYR A 139 2.58 -10.92 5.49
C TYR A 139 1.79 -12.13 4.97
N ASP A 140 0.58 -11.93 4.49
CA ASP A 140 -0.27 -12.91 3.81
C ASP A 140 -0.64 -12.43 2.39
N PRO A 141 0.36 -12.34 1.47
CA PRO A 141 0.19 -11.69 0.18
C PRO A 141 -0.82 -12.40 -0.71
N LYS A 142 -1.69 -11.61 -1.34
CA LYS A 142 -2.73 -12.05 -2.28
C LYS A 142 -2.42 -11.63 -3.71
N ASN A 143 -2.29 -10.33 -3.97
CA ASN A 143 -1.94 -9.79 -5.28
C ASN A 143 -0.60 -9.04 -5.19
N TYR A 144 0.43 -9.60 -5.82
CA TYR A 144 1.78 -9.05 -5.75
C TYR A 144 1.92 -7.74 -6.51
N ASN A 145 2.60 -6.76 -5.89
CA ASN A 145 2.87 -5.45 -6.48
C ASN A 145 1.60 -4.63 -6.79
N VAL A 146 0.52 -4.88 -6.08
CA VAL A 146 -0.73 -4.11 -6.14
C VAL A 146 -0.93 -3.45 -4.79
N PRO A 147 -1.08 -2.11 -4.69
CA PRO A 147 -1.32 -1.46 -3.40
C PRO A 147 -2.57 -1.98 -2.70
N ASP A 148 -2.49 -2.23 -1.39
CA ASP A 148 -3.59 -2.74 -0.59
C ASP A 148 -4.70 -1.70 -0.44
N GLY A 149 -5.95 -2.14 -0.55
CA GLY A 149 -7.10 -1.25 -0.50
C GLY A 149 -7.46 -0.77 0.91
N SER A 150 -7.06 -1.49 1.95
CA SER A 150 -7.33 -1.07 3.34
C SER A 150 -6.61 0.24 3.69
N TYR A 151 -5.49 0.54 3.03
CA TYR A 151 -4.75 1.79 3.19
C TYR A 151 -5.22 2.91 2.27
N SER A 152 -6.15 2.65 1.36
CA SER A 152 -6.75 3.66 0.48
C SER A 152 -7.96 4.35 1.14
N SER A 153 -8.23 5.59 0.75
CA SER A 153 -9.46 6.29 1.12
C SER A 153 -10.70 5.69 0.45
N ASN A 154 -10.52 5.01 -0.68
CA ASN A 154 -11.59 4.31 -1.41
C ASN A 154 -11.08 2.96 -1.95
N PRO A 155 -11.22 1.87 -1.20
CA PRO A 155 -10.78 0.55 -1.63
C PRO A 155 -11.51 0.01 -2.87
N SER A 156 -12.71 0.53 -3.16
CA SER A 156 -13.50 0.10 -4.32
C SER A 156 -12.99 0.67 -5.64
N ASP A 157 -12.17 1.72 -5.61
CA ASP A 157 -11.61 2.34 -6.80
C ASP A 157 -10.12 1.98 -6.97
N PRO A 158 -9.79 1.12 -7.95
CA PRO A 158 -8.41 0.70 -8.20
C PRO A 158 -7.48 1.85 -8.63
N VAL A 159 -8.01 2.92 -9.22
CA VAL A 159 -7.21 4.10 -9.59
C VAL A 159 -6.83 4.92 -8.36
N ILE A 160 -7.78 5.10 -7.44
CA ILE A 160 -7.54 5.87 -6.22
C ILE A 160 -6.47 5.19 -5.37
N ARG A 161 -6.55 3.87 -5.13
CA ARG A 161 -5.55 3.16 -4.31
C ARG A 161 -4.13 3.31 -4.85
N ILE A 162 -3.95 3.20 -6.18
CA ILE A 162 -2.65 3.37 -6.82
C ILE A 162 -2.18 4.83 -6.76
N ARG A 163 -3.08 5.78 -7.00
CA ARG A 163 -2.76 7.21 -6.95
C ARG A 163 -2.34 7.65 -5.55
N GLU A 164 -3.01 7.18 -4.52
CA GLU A 164 -2.68 7.52 -3.13
C GLU A 164 -1.35 6.92 -2.70
N PHE A 165 -1.07 5.67 -3.11
CA PHE A 165 0.24 5.06 -2.91
C PHE A 165 1.35 5.88 -3.58
N LYS A 166 1.15 6.34 -4.83
CA LYS A 166 2.09 7.22 -5.53
C LYS A 166 2.23 8.59 -4.85
N LYS A 167 1.12 9.18 -4.36
CA LYS A 167 1.16 10.43 -3.58
C LYS A 167 2.01 10.29 -2.32
N MET A 168 1.86 9.18 -1.61
CA MET A 168 2.69 8.87 -0.45
C MET A 168 4.16 8.83 -0.83
N VAL A 169 4.53 8.09 -1.88
CA VAL A 169 5.91 8.00 -2.38
C VAL A 169 6.45 9.39 -2.71
N GLN A 170 5.72 10.17 -3.48
CA GLN A 170 6.11 11.52 -3.88
C GLN A 170 6.26 12.45 -2.68
N SER A 171 5.34 12.40 -1.72
CA SER A 171 5.42 13.19 -0.50
C SER A 171 6.66 12.84 0.33
N LEU A 172 6.96 11.56 0.50
CA LEU A 172 8.15 11.13 1.23
C LEU A 172 9.43 11.63 0.54
N HIS A 173 9.53 11.53 -0.78
CA HIS A 173 10.67 12.08 -1.54
C HIS A 173 10.80 13.59 -1.36
N GLN A 174 9.71 14.34 -1.49
CA GLN A 174 9.68 15.81 -1.31
C GLN A 174 10.05 16.24 0.11
N ASN A 175 9.79 15.38 1.09
CA ASN A 175 10.15 15.62 2.49
C ASN A 175 11.55 15.12 2.86
N GLY A 176 12.33 14.65 1.88
CA GLY A 176 13.73 14.25 2.06
C GLY A 176 13.95 12.80 2.45
N PHE A 177 12.91 11.95 2.43
CA PHE A 177 13.00 10.54 2.75
C PHE A 177 13.14 9.67 1.50
N ARG A 178 13.95 8.64 1.59
CA ARG A 178 13.94 7.50 0.65
C ARG A 178 13.02 6.42 1.20
N ILE A 179 12.52 5.55 0.33
CA ILE A 179 11.56 4.51 0.70
C ILE A 179 12.19 3.13 0.48
N VAL A 180 11.96 2.26 1.46
CA VAL A 180 12.19 0.81 1.36
C VAL A 180 10.84 0.13 1.54
N LEU A 181 10.41 -0.65 0.57
CA LEU A 181 9.17 -1.42 0.65
C LEU A 181 9.49 -2.85 1.10
N ASP A 182 8.82 -3.30 2.16
CA ASP A 182 8.84 -4.70 2.55
C ASP A 182 7.98 -5.51 1.58
N VAL A 183 8.54 -6.60 1.04
CA VAL A 183 7.88 -7.42 0.04
C VAL A 183 7.97 -8.91 0.40
N VAL A 184 6.87 -9.62 0.23
CA VAL A 184 6.73 -11.03 0.59
C VAL A 184 6.67 -11.88 -0.67
N TYR A 185 7.83 -12.35 -1.15
CA TYR A 185 7.92 -13.18 -2.36
C TYR A 185 8.20 -14.67 -2.07
N ASN A 186 8.35 -15.02 -0.80
CA ASN A 186 8.71 -16.37 -0.36
C ASN A 186 7.51 -17.29 -0.09
N HIS A 187 6.29 -16.74 0.04
CA HIS A 187 5.07 -17.51 0.23
C HIS A 187 3.83 -16.77 -0.27
N THR A 188 2.70 -17.45 -0.30
CA THR A 188 1.36 -16.92 -0.60
C THR A 188 0.46 -17.02 0.63
N ALA A 189 -0.60 -16.22 0.69
CA ALA A 189 -1.60 -16.29 1.76
C ALA A 189 -2.21 -17.69 1.94
N SER A 190 -2.30 -18.45 0.86
CA SER A 190 -2.82 -19.83 0.87
C SER A 190 -2.16 -20.66 -0.21
N THR A 191 -1.68 -21.85 0.14
CA THR A 191 -1.14 -22.80 -0.84
C THR A 191 -2.23 -23.42 -1.72
N LYS A 192 -3.49 -23.43 -1.27
CA LYS A 192 -4.59 -24.04 -2.01
C LYS A 192 -5.39 -23.05 -2.84
N TYR A 193 -5.61 -21.85 -2.32
CA TYR A 193 -6.52 -20.86 -2.91
C TYR A 193 -5.79 -19.59 -3.39
N SER A 194 -4.47 -19.63 -3.46
CA SER A 194 -3.70 -18.50 -4.02
C SER A 194 -3.93 -18.36 -5.51
N ASN A 195 -3.79 -17.12 -6.00
CA ASN A 195 -3.86 -16.86 -7.45
C ASN A 195 -2.84 -17.70 -8.23
N PHE A 196 -1.68 -18.04 -7.66
CA PHE A 196 -0.72 -18.96 -8.27
C PHE A 196 -1.30 -20.35 -8.45
N ASN A 197 -1.88 -20.94 -7.43
CA ASN A 197 -2.43 -22.29 -7.52
C ASN A 197 -3.68 -22.37 -8.41
N LEU A 198 -4.41 -21.27 -8.56
CA LEU A 198 -5.58 -21.18 -9.43
C LEU A 198 -5.23 -20.91 -10.90
N THR A 199 -3.97 -20.57 -11.21
CA THR A 199 -3.54 -20.20 -12.57
C THR A 199 -2.40 -21.06 -13.15
N VAL A 200 -1.80 -21.95 -12.34
CA VAL A 200 -0.65 -22.77 -12.77
C VAL A 200 -0.94 -24.29 -12.57
#